data_33c5e296087d0bae5586b93d68c0e476
#
_entry.id   33c5e296087d0bae5586b93d68c0e476
#
_cell.length_a   1.000
_cell.length_b   1.000
_cell.length_c   1.000
_cell.angle_alpha   90.00
_cell.angle_beta   90.00
_cell.angle_gamma   90.00
#
_symmetry.space_group_name_H-M   'P 1'
#
loop_
_entity.id
_entity.type
_entity.pdbx_description
1 polymer ?
#
loop_
_entity_poly.entity_id
_entity_poly.type
_entity_poly.pdbx_seq_one_letter_code
_entity_poly.pdbx_strand_id
1 'polypeptide(L)'
;MPNESRPSARSHARRRLETALIGGGALLLAFVGAVYLDAHWAQRLAARQIQLPAADLPPHTLPAPGSPVARLHSPDLDLDVVGLEGVDPKALRRGVGHFPGTALPGQVGNVSFAGHRDTFFRGLRDAAPGQRVHLETAEGIFVYEITGTRIVEPDAVEVVAPSTDGSHLTLVTCYPFDWIGPAPQRFVVRASLVERRGAVVAASDADGSAGPHERTP
;
A
#
# COMPACT_ATOMS: atom_id res chain seq x y z
N MET A 1 -19.05 -28.47 63.61
CA MET A 1 -17.72 -28.03 63.15
C MET A 1 -17.72 -28.14 61.63
N PRO A 2 -17.72 -27.03 60.86
CA PRO A 2 -17.69 -27.12 59.39
C PRO A 2 -16.26 -27.50 58.93
N ASN A 3 -16.17 -28.55 58.10
CA ASN A 3 -14.97 -29.05 57.49
C ASN A 3 -14.53 -28.13 56.33
N GLU A 4 -13.59 -27.24 56.55
CA GLU A 4 -12.99 -26.41 55.50
C GLU A 4 -12.06 -27.28 54.64
N SER A 5 -12.60 -27.74 53.49
CA SER A 5 -11.83 -28.45 52.47
C SER A 5 -10.80 -27.52 51.85
N ARG A 6 -9.51 -27.67 52.21
CA ARG A 6 -8.38 -26.96 51.59
C ARG A 6 -8.34 -27.25 50.10
N PRO A 7 -8.24 -26.21 49.23
CA PRO A 7 -8.17 -26.41 47.80
C PRO A 7 -6.89 -27.23 47.46
N SER A 8 -7.04 -28.26 46.62
CA SER A 8 -5.94 -29.18 46.29
C SER A 8 -4.88 -28.45 45.46
N ALA A 9 -3.61 -28.84 45.61
CA ALA A 9 -2.47 -28.29 44.86
C ALA A 9 -2.69 -28.32 43.33
N ARG A 10 -3.49 -29.28 42.85
CA ARG A 10 -3.92 -29.40 41.44
C ARG A 10 -4.78 -28.25 40.97
N SER A 11 -5.64 -27.67 41.82
CA SER A 11 -6.49 -26.54 41.48
C SER A 11 -5.67 -25.24 41.32
N HIS A 12 -4.62 -25.06 42.12
CA HIS A 12 -3.71 -23.91 42.01
C HIS A 12 -2.83 -23.99 40.76
N ALA A 13 -2.32 -25.18 40.41
CA ALA A 13 -1.55 -25.37 39.19
C ALA A 13 -2.38 -25.10 37.93
N ARG A 14 -3.61 -25.59 37.89
CA ARG A 14 -4.54 -25.34 36.78
C ARG A 14 -4.84 -23.85 36.61
N ARG A 15 -5.17 -23.13 37.68
CA ARG A 15 -5.43 -21.68 37.63
C ARG A 15 -4.21 -20.89 37.15
N ARG A 16 -2.98 -21.26 37.57
CA ARG A 16 -1.74 -20.63 37.12
C ARG A 16 -1.54 -20.85 35.60
N LEU A 17 -1.81 -22.05 35.10
CA LEU A 17 -1.73 -22.35 33.67
C LEU A 17 -2.76 -21.56 32.88
N GLU A 18 -4.02 -21.51 33.36
CA GLU A 18 -5.09 -20.72 32.72
C GLU A 18 -4.71 -19.22 32.67
N THR A 19 -4.20 -18.66 33.77
CA THR A 19 -3.77 -17.25 33.82
C THR A 19 -2.59 -17.00 32.88
N ALA A 20 -1.62 -17.92 32.81
CA ALA A 20 -0.47 -17.81 31.90
C ALA A 20 -0.90 -17.86 30.42
N LEU A 21 -1.84 -18.74 30.08
CA LEU A 21 -2.38 -18.85 28.71
C LEU A 21 -3.17 -17.59 28.31
N ILE A 22 -4.01 -17.07 29.23
CA ILE A 22 -4.76 -15.83 28.98
C ILE A 22 -3.80 -14.66 28.84
N GLY A 23 -2.80 -14.53 29.71
CA GLY A 23 -1.78 -13.50 29.64
C GLY A 23 -0.96 -13.57 28.34
N GLY A 24 -0.53 -14.76 27.95
CA GLY A 24 0.18 -15.00 26.70
C GLY A 24 -0.67 -14.66 25.48
N GLY A 25 -1.94 -15.05 25.47
CA GLY A 25 -2.89 -14.72 24.42
C GLY A 25 -3.13 -13.21 24.30
N ALA A 26 -3.31 -12.52 25.45
CA ALA A 26 -3.48 -11.08 25.47
C ALA A 26 -2.24 -10.32 24.95
N LEU A 27 -1.04 -10.77 25.32
CA LEU A 27 0.23 -10.21 24.80
C LEU A 27 0.36 -10.40 23.29
N LEU A 28 0.01 -11.58 22.79
CA LEU A 28 0.03 -11.86 21.34
C LEU A 28 -0.94 -10.96 20.59
N LEU A 29 -2.16 -10.81 21.09
CA LEU A 29 -3.16 -9.91 20.49
C LEU A 29 -2.71 -8.45 20.52
N ALA A 30 -2.12 -8.00 21.63
CA ALA A 30 -1.56 -6.64 21.73
C ALA A 30 -0.42 -6.42 20.72
N PHE A 31 0.47 -7.40 20.56
CA PHE A 31 1.56 -7.34 19.58
C PHE A 31 1.03 -7.26 18.14
N VAL A 32 0.08 -8.16 17.79
CA VAL A 32 -0.56 -8.14 16.46
C VAL A 32 -1.26 -6.79 16.22
N GLY A 33 -2.03 -6.32 17.21
CA GLY A 33 -2.70 -5.02 17.14
C GLY A 33 -1.71 -3.86 16.91
N ALA A 34 -0.58 -3.85 17.59
CA ALA A 34 0.46 -2.83 17.42
C ALA A 34 1.04 -2.81 16.01
N VAL A 35 1.29 -3.99 15.41
CA VAL A 35 1.79 -4.10 14.02
C VAL A 35 0.77 -3.57 13.02
N TYR A 36 -0.51 -3.91 13.17
CA TYR A 36 -1.59 -3.39 12.31
C TYR A 36 -1.76 -1.87 12.45
N LEU A 37 -1.67 -1.35 13.67
CA LEU A 37 -1.76 0.09 13.93
C LEU A 37 -0.59 0.84 13.28
N ASP A 38 0.65 0.33 13.39
CA ASP A 38 1.83 0.95 12.75
C ASP A 38 1.64 1.05 11.23
N ALA A 39 1.20 -0.03 10.58
CA ALA A 39 0.93 -0.02 9.13
C ALA A 39 -0.17 0.99 8.77
N HIS A 40 -1.27 1.00 9.53
CA HIS A 40 -2.40 1.90 9.26
C HIS A 40 -2.03 3.39 9.45
N TRP A 41 -1.28 3.72 10.51
CA TRP A 41 -0.79 5.09 10.72
C TRP A 41 0.21 5.51 9.64
N ALA A 42 1.14 4.62 9.27
CA ALA A 42 2.09 4.89 8.20
C ALA A 42 1.38 5.20 6.88
N GLN A 43 0.35 4.44 6.52
CA GLN A 43 -0.46 4.66 5.32
C GLN A 43 -1.19 6.02 5.35
N ARG A 44 -1.79 6.39 6.49
CA ARG A 44 -2.47 7.69 6.62
C ARG A 44 -1.50 8.87 6.51
N LEU A 45 -0.33 8.78 7.13
CA LEU A 45 0.70 9.84 7.03
C LEU A 45 1.25 9.94 5.61
N ALA A 46 1.55 8.82 4.97
CA ALA A 46 2.04 8.77 3.60
C ALA A 46 1.00 9.34 2.60
N ALA A 47 -0.29 9.00 2.75
CA ALA A 47 -1.36 9.55 1.92
C ALA A 47 -1.46 11.08 2.01
N ARG A 48 -1.28 11.66 3.20
CA ARG A 48 -1.26 13.13 3.38
C ARG A 48 -0.08 13.77 2.65
N GLN A 49 1.08 13.14 2.63
CA GLN A 49 2.26 13.67 1.94
C GLN A 49 2.08 13.71 0.41
N ILE A 50 1.37 12.75 -0.17
CA ILE A 50 1.04 12.74 -1.61
C ILE A 50 0.13 13.92 -1.99
N GLN A 51 -0.74 14.36 -1.09
CA GLN A 51 -1.68 15.47 -1.33
C GLN A 51 -1.05 16.85 -1.20
N LEU A 52 0.19 16.96 -0.65
CA LEU A 52 0.89 18.24 -0.57
C LEU A 52 1.43 18.60 -1.96
N PRO A 53 1.25 19.86 -2.41
CA PRO A 53 1.83 20.30 -3.68
C PRO A 53 3.34 20.08 -3.67
N ALA A 54 3.86 19.53 -4.74
CA ALA A 54 5.30 19.30 -4.93
C ALA A 54 6.04 20.63 -5.21
N ALA A 55 5.75 21.70 -4.43
CA ALA A 55 6.12 23.07 -4.76
C ALA A 55 7.64 23.33 -4.79
N ASP A 56 8.48 22.43 -4.24
CA ASP A 56 9.91 22.69 -4.08
C ASP A 56 10.84 21.50 -4.39
N LEU A 57 10.38 20.43 -5.03
CA LEU A 57 11.29 19.36 -5.44
C LEU A 57 11.75 19.58 -6.88
N PRO A 58 13.08 19.60 -7.13
CA PRO A 58 13.60 19.71 -8.49
C PRO A 58 13.08 18.51 -9.31
N PRO A 59 12.68 18.74 -10.58
CA PRO A 59 12.27 17.68 -11.48
C PRO A 59 13.40 16.65 -11.59
N HIS A 60 13.09 15.36 -11.43
CA HIS A 60 14.01 14.20 -11.50
C HIS A 60 14.79 13.84 -10.22
N THR A 61 14.44 14.35 -9.05
CA THR A 61 14.99 13.81 -7.80
C THR A 61 14.39 12.42 -7.53
N LEU A 62 15.25 11.39 -7.47
CA LEU A 62 14.81 10.05 -7.06
C LEU A 62 14.21 10.11 -5.65
N PRO A 63 13.06 9.46 -5.41
CA PRO A 63 12.46 9.44 -4.09
C PRO A 63 13.41 8.87 -3.04
N ALA A 64 13.43 9.45 -1.85
CA ALA A 64 14.23 8.91 -0.76
C ALA A 64 13.66 7.56 -0.28
N PRO A 65 14.48 6.60 0.17
CA PRO A 65 13.99 5.33 0.68
C PRO A 65 12.91 5.51 1.76
N GLY A 66 11.77 4.85 1.58
CA GLY A 66 10.61 4.92 2.48
C GLY A 66 9.71 6.15 2.29
N SER A 67 10.04 7.09 1.38
CA SER A 67 9.12 8.18 1.03
C SER A 67 7.95 7.69 0.18
N PRO A 68 6.76 8.35 0.26
CA PRO A 68 5.62 8.00 -0.59
C PRO A 68 5.91 8.33 -2.06
N VAL A 69 5.55 7.40 -2.94
CA VAL A 69 5.70 7.54 -4.40
C VAL A 69 4.36 7.81 -5.07
N ALA A 70 3.34 7.01 -4.75
CA ALA A 70 1.98 7.15 -5.26
C ALA A 70 0.99 6.43 -4.35
N ARG A 71 -0.29 6.80 -4.41
CA ARG A 71 -1.39 5.98 -3.91
C ARG A 71 -1.91 5.12 -5.05
N LEU A 72 -1.91 3.81 -4.86
CA LEU A 72 -2.48 2.85 -5.78
C LEU A 72 -3.94 2.61 -5.39
N HIS A 73 -4.86 2.86 -6.32
CA HIS A 73 -6.29 2.69 -6.11
C HIS A 73 -6.93 1.93 -7.26
N SER A 74 -7.69 0.87 -6.95
CA SER A 74 -8.49 0.11 -7.92
C SER A 74 -9.68 -0.51 -7.18
N PRO A 75 -10.91 0.00 -7.41
CA PRO A 75 -12.11 -0.59 -6.80
C PRO A 75 -12.33 -2.04 -7.21
N ASP A 76 -12.03 -2.38 -8.47
CA ASP A 76 -12.22 -3.73 -9.01
C ASP A 76 -11.34 -4.78 -8.31
N LEU A 77 -10.21 -4.34 -7.72
CA LEU A 77 -9.23 -5.20 -7.06
C LEU A 77 -9.19 -5.03 -5.54
N ASP A 78 -10.15 -4.30 -4.95
CA ASP A 78 -10.13 -3.92 -3.52
C ASP A 78 -8.74 -3.38 -3.11
N LEU A 79 -8.14 -2.56 -3.98
CA LEU A 79 -6.81 -2.01 -3.81
C LEU A 79 -6.90 -0.53 -3.43
N ASP A 80 -6.38 -0.18 -2.27
CA ASP A 80 -6.21 1.19 -1.80
C ASP A 80 -5.02 1.25 -0.84
N VAL A 81 -3.85 1.60 -1.38
CA VAL A 81 -2.60 1.55 -0.63
C VAL A 81 -1.62 2.60 -1.12
N VAL A 82 -0.83 3.16 -0.21
CA VAL A 82 0.30 4.03 -0.59
C VAL A 82 1.54 3.18 -0.86
N GLY A 83 2.14 3.41 -2.02
CA GLY A 83 3.44 2.88 -2.43
C GLY A 83 4.56 3.74 -1.88
N LEU A 84 5.55 3.09 -1.28
CA LEU A 84 6.74 3.70 -0.68
C LEU A 84 7.97 3.33 -1.50
N GLU A 85 8.94 4.22 -1.59
CA GLU A 85 10.21 3.92 -2.26
C GLU A 85 10.99 2.82 -1.53
N GLY A 86 11.40 1.79 -2.27
CA GLY A 86 12.13 0.63 -1.74
C GLY A 86 11.25 -0.60 -1.55
N VAL A 87 11.89 -1.77 -1.63
CA VAL A 87 11.25 -3.09 -1.49
C VAL A 87 11.80 -3.88 -0.30
N ASP A 88 12.42 -3.20 0.66
CA ASP A 88 12.90 -3.82 1.89
C ASP A 88 11.75 -4.26 2.80
N PRO A 89 12.01 -5.18 3.77
CA PRO A 89 10.95 -5.71 4.64
C PRO A 89 10.21 -4.65 5.48
N LYS A 90 10.83 -3.49 5.74
CA LYS A 90 10.20 -2.40 6.49
C LYS A 90 9.18 -1.65 5.62
N ALA A 91 9.54 -1.35 4.37
CA ALA A 91 8.64 -0.74 3.39
C ALA A 91 7.44 -1.66 3.12
N LEU A 92 7.69 -2.95 2.83
CA LEU A 92 6.65 -3.93 2.51
C LEU A 92 5.68 -4.23 3.67
N ARG A 93 6.10 -4.07 4.93
CA ARG A 93 5.17 -4.16 6.07
C ARG A 93 4.22 -2.98 6.19
N ARG A 94 4.60 -1.80 5.67
CA ARG A 94 3.83 -0.56 5.80
C ARG A 94 2.97 -0.25 4.59
N GLY A 95 3.29 -0.85 3.42
CA GLY A 95 2.59 -0.59 2.18
C GLY A 95 3.07 -1.50 1.07
N VAL A 96 2.92 -1.04 -0.17
CA VAL A 96 3.59 -1.63 -1.32
C VAL A 96 4.90 -0.89 -1.56
N GLY A 97 5.92 -1.59 -2.03
CA GLY A 97 7.25 -1.05 -2.28
C GLY A 97 7.46 -0.76 -3.76
N HIS A 98 7.87 0.47 -4.09
CA HIS A 98 8.35 0.81 -5.42
C HIS A 98 9.77 0.27 -5.62
N PHE A 99 10.03 -0.38 -6.75
CA PHE A 99 11.36 -0.88 -7.08
C PHE A 99 12.29 0.28 -7.40
N PRO A 100 13.38 0.48 -6.63
CA PRO A 100 14.33 1.56 -6.87
C PRO A 100 14.91 1.49 -8.29
N GLY A 101 14.98 2.65 -8.96
CA GLY A 101 15.50 2.76 -10.32
C GLY A 101 14.52 2.38 -11.43
N THR A 102 13.30 1.96 -11.11
CA THR A 102 12.21 1.87 -12.09
C THR A 102 11.57 3.26 -12.32
N ALA A 103 10.77 3.41 -13.38
CA ALA A 103 10.12 4.67 -13.69
C ALA A 103 9.16 5.13 -12.60
N LEU A 104 8.94 6.44 -12.48
CA LEU A 104 7.89 7.02 -11.64
C LEU A 104 6.55 7.10 -12.40
N PRO A 105 5.41 7.19 -11.69
CA PRO A 105 4.10 7.30 -12.34
C PRO A 105 4.05 8.36 -13.42
N GLY A 106 3.53 7.99 -14.59
CA GLY A 106 3.42 8.89 -15.74
C GLY A 106 4.67 9.05 -16.59
N GLN A 107 5.84 8.62 -16.14
CA GLN A 107 7.05 8.62 -16.98
C GLN A 107 7.01 7.51 -18.02
N VAL A 108 7.78 7.69 -19.10
CA VAL A 108 8.10 6.60 -20.02
C VAL A 108 8.95 5.58 -19.27
N GLY A 109 8.58 4.32 -19.37
CA GLY A 109 9.25 3.24 -18.66
C GLY A 109 8.28 2.31 -17.97
N ASN A 110 8.80 1.47 -17.09
CA ASN A 110 8.05 0.50 -16.32
C ASN A 110 8.05 0.90 -14.85
N VAL A 111 6.93 1.43 -14.35
CA VAL A 111 6.71 1.69 -12.94
C VAL A 111 6.45 0.36 -12.26
N SER A 112 7.22 -0.01 -11.25
CA SER A 112 7.10 -1.34 -10.66
C SER A 112 6.90 -1.30 -9.15
N PHE A 113 5.91 -2.04 -8.65
CA PHE A 113 5.63 -2.17 -7.22
C PHE A 113 5.58 -3.63 -6.79
N ALA A 114 6.12 -3.91 -5.59
CA ALA A 114 5.96 -5.19 -4.90
C ALA A 114 5.04 -5.05 -3.67
N GLY A 115 4.30 -6.09 -3.36
CA GLY A 115 3.45 -6.14 -2.17
C GLY A 115 3.17 -7.55 -1.69
N HIS A 116 2.81 -7.69 -0.41
CA HIS A 116 2.43 -8.97 0.15
C HIS A 116 1.08 -9.44 -0.39
N ARG A 117 0.99 -10.74 -0.78
CA ARG A 117 -0.20 -11.39 -1.36
C ARG A 117 -1.38 -11.53 -0.39
N ASP A 118 -1.10 -11.54 0.90
CA ASP A 118 -2.05 -11.78 1.99
C ASP A 118 -2.56 -10.48 2.63
N THR A 119 -1.99 -9.34 2.26
CA THR A 119 -2.37 -8.01 2.73
C THR A 119 -2.68 -7.07 1.56
N PHE A 120 -1.77 -6.17 1.22
CA PHE A 120 -2.00 -5.07 0.29
C PHE A 120 -2.30 -5.53 -1.16
N PHE A 121 -1.71 -6.63 -1.61
CA PHE A 121 -1.93 -7.18 -2.95
C PHE A 121 -2.81 -8.43 -2.97
N ARG A 122 -3.63 -8.62 -1.93
CA ARG A 122 -4.57 -9.74 -1.87
C ARG A 122 -5.57 -9.72 -3.04
N GLY A 123 -6.09 -8.55 -3.39
CA GLY A 123 -7.05 -8.37 -4.48
C GLY A 123 -6.48 -8.65 -5.88
N LEU A 124 -5.15 -8.68 -6.05
CA LEU A 124 -4.55 -9.01 -7.35
C LEU A 124 -4.88 -10.42 -7.84
N ARG A 125 -5.38 -11.32 -6.97
CA ARG A 125 -5.85 -12.65 -7.39
C ARG A 125 -6.94 -12.59 -8.45
N ASP A 126 -7.74 -11.51 -8.45
CA ASP A 126 -8.87 -11.28 -9.32
C ASP A 126 -8.52 -10.37 -10.50
N ALA A 127 -7.22 -10.08 -10.70
CA ALA A 127 -6.76 -9.19 -11.76
C ALA A 127 -6.99 -9.79 -13.15
N ALA A 128 -7.66 -9.02 -14.01
CA ALA A 128 -8.00 -9.38 -15.37
C ALA A 128 -7.76 -8.23 -16.36
N PRO A 129 -7.49 -8.50 -17.64
CA PRO A 129 -7.37 -7.48 -18.67
C PRO A 129 -8.61 -6.57 -18.73
N GLY A 130 -8.36 -5.27 -18.93
CA GLY A 130 -9.39 -4.22 -19.01
C GLY A 130 -9.72 -3.56 -17.67
N GLN A 131 -9.37 -4.14 -16.53
CA GLN A 131 -9.49 -3.48 -15.22
C GLN A 131 -8.47 -2.36 -15.08
N ARG A 132 -8.75 -1.38 -14.20
CA ARG A 132 -7.92 -0.17 -14.08
C ARG A 132 -7.30 -0.01 -12.71
N VAL A 133 -6.04 0.44 -12.72
CA VAL A 133 -5.28 0.83 -11.53
C VAL A 133 -4.93 2.31 -11.68
N HIS A 134 -5.32 3.11 -10.70
CA HIS A 134 -5.02 4.54 -10.63
C HIS A 134 -3.80 4.74 -9.75
N LEU A 135 -2.80 5.46 -10.24
CA LEU A 135 -1.67 5.95 -9.46
C LEU A 135 -1.87 7.45 -9.22
N GLU A 136 -2.21 7.80 -7.98
CA GLU A 136 -2.40 9.19 -7.56
C GLU A 136 -1.07 9.72 -6.99
N THR A 137 -0.63 10.86 -7.50
CA THR A 137 0.58 11.58 -7.08
C THR A 137 0.28 13.05 -6.87
N ALA A 138 1.23 13.83 -6.37
CA ALA A 138 1.13 15.29 -6.32
C ALA A 138 1.00 15.94 -7.72
N GLU A 139 1.48 15.27 -8.78
CA GLU A 139 1.43 15.75 -10.16
C GLU A 139 0.10 15.44 -10.87
N GLY A 140 -0.70 14.50 -10.33
CA GLY A 140 -1.96 14.10 -10.91
C GLY A 140 -2.28 12.62 -10.74
N ILE A 141 -3.26 12.16 -11.51
CA ILE A 141 -3.73 10.78 -11.52
C ILE A 141 -3.36 10.14 -12.86
N PHE A 142 -2.66 9.02 -12.79
CA PHE A 142 -2.25 8.22 -13.94
C PHE A 142 -3.04 6.92 -13.94
N VAL A 143 -3.85 6.69 -14.97
CA VAL A 143 -4.72 5.52 -15.09
C VAL A 143 -4.05 4.48 -15.97
N TYR A 144 -3.78 3.33 -15.40
CA TYR A 144 -3.20 2.17 -16.10
C TYR A 144 -4.27 1.10 -16.28
N GLU A 145 -4.43 0.60 -17.50
CA GLU A 145 -5.34 -0.50 -17.83
C GLU A 145 -4.55 -1.81 -17.88
N ILE A 146 -5.03 -2.83 -17.16
CA ILE A 146 -4.38 -4.14 -17.11
C ILE A 146 -4.42 -4.78 -18.48
N THR A 147 -3.26 -5.18 -18.98
CA THR A 147 -3.08 -5.87 -20.27
C THR A 147 -2.94 -7.38 -20.11
N GLY A 148 -2.58 -7.87 -18.92
CA GLY A 148 -2.47 -9.28 -18.65
C GLY A 148 -1.79 -9.60 -17.33
N THR A 149 -1.80 -10.89 -17.00
CA THR A 149 -1.16 -11.45 -15.81
C THR A 149 -0.25 -12.62 -16.17
N ARG A 150 0.78 -12.87 -15.38
CA ARG A 150 1.69 -14.00 -15.54
C ARG A 150 2.13 -14.57 -14.20
N ILE A 151 2.41 -15.87 -14.16
CA ILE A 151 3.11 -16.52 -13.06
C ILE A 151 4.55 -16.74 -13.52
N VAL A 152 5.51 -16.34 -12.70
CA VAL A 152 6.94 -16.42 -13.01
C VAL A 152 7.73 -16.96 -11.83
N GLU A 153 8.96 -17.39 -12.08
CA GLU A 153 9.87 -17.79 -11.01
C GLU A 153 10.35 -16.57 -10.18
N PRO A 154 10.80 -16.79 -8.93
CA PRO A 154 11.18 -15.69 -8.03
C PRO A 154 12.32 -14.82 -8.50
N ASP A 155 13.18 -15.33 -9.38
CA ASP A 155 14.36 -14.70 -9.95
C ASP A 155 14.13 -14.06 -11.34
N ALA A 156 12.89 -14.02 -11.81
CA ALA A 156 12.49 -13.40 -13.07
C ALA A 156 12.55 -11.85 -12.99
N VAL A 157 13.75 -11.30 -12.85
CA VAL A 157 13.99 -9.85 -12.66
C VAL A 157 13.63 -9.02 -13.88
N GLU A 158 13.53 -9.63 -15.05
CA GLU A 158 13.14 -8.98 -16.30
C GLU A 158 11.73 -8.40 -16.26
N VAL A 159 10.85 -8.88 -15.37
CA VAL A 159 9.48 -8.38 -15.24
C VAL A 159 9.44 -6.92 -14.74
N VAL A 160 10.46 -6.48 -14.01
CA VAL A 160 10.61 -5.12 -13.50
C VAL A 160 11.63 -4.31 -14.30
N ALA A 161 12.20 -4.88 -15.36
CA ALA A 161 13.19 -4.20 -16.18
C ALA A 161 12.64 -2.89 -16.78
N PRO A 162 13.50 -1.90 -17.02
CA PRO A 162 13.12 -0.68 -17.73
C PRO A 162 12.51 -0.99 -19.10
N SER A 163 11.58 -0.15 -19.53
CA SER A 163 10.97 -0.19 -20.85
C SER A 163 11.18 1.16 -21.53
N THR A 164 11.26 1.16 -22.87
CA THR A 164 11.38 2.38 -23.68
C THR A 164 10.21 2.56 -24.63
N ASP A 165 9.30 1.61 -24.69
CA ASP A 165 8.19 1.52 -25.66
C ASP A 165 6.86 2.07 -25.12
N GLY A 166 6.90 2.83 -24.04
CA GLY A 166 5.70 3.44 -23.45
C GLY A 166 5.77 3.59 -21.95
N SER A 167 4.64 3.89 -21.34
CA SER A 167 4.49 3.98 -19.89
C SER A 167 3.72 2.76 -19.41
N HIS A 168 4.39 1.90 -18.65
CA HIS A 168 3.85 0.65 -18.15
C HIS A 168 3.82 0.62 -16.62
N LEU A 169 2.96 -0.24 -16.08
CA LEU A 169 2.89 -0.56 -14.66
C LEU A 169 3.05 -2.08 -14.48
N THR A 170 3.89 -2.46 -13.53
CA THR A 170 4.07 -3.85 -13.11
C THR A 170 3.81 -3.98 -11.62
N LEU A 171 2.85 -4.85 -11.25
CA LEU A 171 2.60 -5.19 -9.85
C LEU A 171 3.04 -6.64 -9.62
N VAL A 172 3.87 -6.85 -8.59
CA VAL A 172 4.48 -8.16 -8.29
C VAL A 172 4.09 -8.60 -6.90
N THR A 173 3.58 -9.81 -6.76
CA THR A 173 3.31 -10.42 -5.46
C THR A 173 3.72 -11.89 -5.43
N CYS A 174 3.69 -12.49 -4.27
CA CYS A 174 3.97 -13.92 -4.08
C CYS A 174 2.82 -14.79 -4.62
N TYR A 175 3.15 -15.97 -5.14
CA TYR A 175 2.18 -16.96 -5.63
C TYR A 175 2.57 -18.40 -5.19
N PRO A 176 1.60 -19.29 -4.88
CA PRO A 176 0.14 -19.13 -4.91
C PRO A 176 -0.40 -18.23 -3.78
N PHE A 177 -1.62 -17.67 -3.96
CA PHE A 177 -2.23 -16.77 -2.98
C PHE A 177 -2.60 -17.46 -1.66
N ASP A 178 -2.94 -18.74 -1.70
CA ASP A 178 -3.35 -19.53 -0.52
C ASP A 178 -2.20 -20.40 0.04
N TRP A 179 -0.95 -20.12 -0.36
CA TRP A 179 0.23 -20.87 0.08
C TRP A 179 0.69 -20.43 1.48
N ILE A 180 1.01 -21.42 2.34
CA ILE A 180 1.58 -21.18 3.67
C ILE A 180 3.09 -21.33 3.60
N GLY A 181 3.84 -20.30 4.03
CA GLY A 181 5.30 -20.27 4.02
C GLY A 181 5.91 -19.57 2.79
N PRO A 182 7.21 -19.79 2.53
CA PRO A 182 7.91 -19.18 1.40
C PRO A 182 7.26 -19.57 0.07
N ALA A 183 6.83 -18.57 -0.71
CA ALA A 183 6.13 -18.82 -1.97
C ALA A 183 7.11 -19.23 -3.08
N PRO A 184 6.82 -20.31 -3.83
CA PRO A 184 7.68 -20.81 -4.88
C PRO A 184 7.73 -19.88 -6.11
N GLN A 185 6.67 -19.08 -6.34
CA GLN A 185 6.54 -18.28 -7.57
C GLN A 185 6.06 -16.85 -7.27
N ARG A 186 6.00 -16.03 -8.33
CA ARG A 186 5.48 -14.68 -8.31
C ARG A 186 4.30 -14.53 -9.26
N PHE A 187 3.29 -13.80 -8.82
CA PHE A 187 2.18 -13.34 -9.67
C PHE A 187 2.48 -11.92 -10.11
N VAL A 188 2.44 -11.70 -11.42
CA VAL A 188 2.79 -10.43 -12.06
C VAL A 188 1.59 -9.91 -12.83
N VAL A 189 1.16 -8.69 -12.53
CA VAL A 189 0.15 -7.95 -13.30
C VAL A 189 0.87 -6.90 -14.14
N ARG A 190 0.57 -6.87 -15.45
CA ARG A 190 1.06 -5.86 -16.40
C ARG A 190 -0.07 -4.95 -16.81
N ALA A 191 0.19 -3.64 -16.85
CA ALA A 191 -0.76 -2.64 -17.29
C ALA A 191 -0.06 -1.56 -18.12
N SER A 192 -0.82 -0.87 -18.97
CA SER A 192 -0.33 0.23 -19.81
C SER A 192 -1.08 1.52 -19.47
N LEU A 193 -0.38 2.64 -19.49
CA LEU A 193 -0.98 3.96 -19.24
C LEU A 193 -1.98 4.30 -20.34
N VAL A 194 -3.23 4.56 -19.97
CA VAL A 194 -4.31 4.90 -20.90
C VAL A 194 -4.84 6.33 -20.72
N GLU A 195 -4.64 6.91 -19.52
CA GLU A 195 -5.16 8.25 -19.24
C GLU A 195 -4.26 8.98 -18.22
N ARG A 196 -4.15 10.29 -18.39
CA ARG A 196 -3.50 11.23 -17.44
C ARG A 196 -4.50 12.31 -17.09
N ARG A 197 -4.73 12.51 -15.79
CA ARG A 197 -5.53 13.62 -15.26
C ARG A 197 -4.61 14.53 -14.47
N GLY A 198 -4.69 15.83 -14.73
CA GLY A 198 -3.92 16.83 -13.97
C GLY A 198 -4.23 16.76 -12.47
N ALA A 199 -3.35 17.34 -11.64
CA ALA A 199 -3.57 17.43 -10.20
C ALA A 199 -4.95 18.03 -9.92
N VAL A 200 -5.71 17.41 -9.03
CA VAL A 200 -6.93 18.02 -8.48
C VAL A 200 -6.47 19.16 -7.59
N VAL A 201 -6.35 20.35 -8.16
CA VAL A 201 -6.26 21.57 -7.35
C VAL A 201 -7.57 21.63 -6.59
N ALA A 202 -7.52 21.38 -5.29
CA ALA A 202 -8.67 21.59 -4.42
C ALA A 202 -9.11 23.05 -4.69
N ALA A 203 -10.30 23.22 -5.24
CA ALA A 203 -10.89 24.54 -5.42
C ALA A 203 -10.96 25.14 -4.00
N SER A 204 -10.03 26.07 -3.69
CA SER A 204 -10.16 26.91 -2.52
C SER A 204 -11.37 27.78 -2.80
N ASP A 205 -12.38 27.65 -1.95
CA ASP A 205 -13.54 28.50 -1.90
C ASP A 205 -13.09 29.97 -1.88
N ALA A 206 -12.95 30.56 -3.07
CA ALA A 206 -12.84 31.97 -3.26
C ALA A 206 -14.24 32.49 -3.54
N ASP A 207 -15.13 32.36 -2.54
CA ASP A 207 -16.36 33.15 -2.48
C ASP A 207 -16.26 34.09 -1.27
N GLY A 208 -16.48 35.34 -1.52
CA GLY A 208 -16.75 36.29 -0.46
C GLY A 208 -15.92 37.54 -0.42
N SER A 209 -16.00 38.43 -1.41
CA SER A 209 -16.10 39.85 -1.10
C SER A 209 -16.62 40.66 -2.30
N ALA A 210 -17.92 40.64 -2.47
CA ALA A 210 -18.60 41.77 -3.14
C ALA A 210 -18.65 42.91 -2.14
N GLY A 211 -17.73 43.87 -2.29
CA GLY A 211 -17.79 45.17 -1.59
C GLY A 211 -18.97 45.99 -2.08
N PRO A 212 -19.55 46.82 -1.21
CA PRO A 212 -20.78 47.57 -1.54
C PRO A 212 -20.52 48.73 -2.50
N HIS A 213 -21.37 48.85 -3.50
CA HIS A 213 -21.50 50.02 -4.32
C HIS A 213 -21.85 51.27 -3.50
N GLU A 214 -20.92 52.17 -3.40
CA GLU A 214 -21.14 53.51 -2.95
C GLU A 214 -21.72 54.34 -4.12
N ARG A 215 -23.00 54.77 -3.98
CA ARG A 215 -23.62 55.80 -4.80
C ARG A 215 -23.38 57.16 -4.13
N THR A 216 -22.84 58.08 -4.84
CA THR A 216 -22.84 59.47 -4.46
C THR A 216 -23.48 60.35 -5.54
N PRO A 217 -24.09 61.45 -5.20
CA PRO A 217 -25.25 62.13 -5.83
C PRO A 217 -24.92 62.85 -7.11
#